data_3c04765e77d470714857abb2c9660003
#
_entry.id   3c04765e77d470714857abb2c9660003
#
_cell.length_a   1.000
_cell.length_b   1.000
_cell.length_c   1.000
_cell.angle_alpha   90.00
_cell.angle_beta   90.00
_cell.angle_gamma   90.00
#
_symmetry.space_group_name_H-M   'P 1'
#
loop_
_entity.id
_entity.type
_entity.pdbx_description
1 polymer ?
#
loop_
_entity_poly.entity_id
_entity_poly.type
_entity_poly.pdbx_seq_one_letter_code
_entity_poly.pdbx_strand_id
1 'polypeptide(L)'
;MKQVILAIAALAALALTTIFPATSATAALQAEGTIQRGFDVGAGGTLQVNADFGSIEVTTSEANRVEVTVTREVRDRYRDDAQQILAELQVDVSQSGNDVIVRAEASEEARDRWRDEYRNTPVQMRFAIRVPRVYNVDLETAGGSIEVSDLEGEVRSSTAGGSLAFGNIAGAVWARTAGGNITLEGSSGTADVRTSGGSITIGAVDGTVDAETSGGSIRIDRAGADVTAHTSGGSIEVEEVRGTIDASTAGGTVRATLTEQPTGDCRLSTSGGSVIVTLAAGIAVNVDASSGGGGSVSSDFEVDGRVRRTSIEGAINGGGPQLNLRTSGGSIRIRQR
;
A
#
# COMPACT_ATOMS: atom_id res chain seq x y z
N MET A 1 22.23 -26.63 89.79
CA MET A 1 22.66 -27.93 89.20
C MET A 1 22.16 -28.04 87.81
N LYS A 2 23.08 -28.37 86.93
CA LYS A 2 22.94 -28.67 85.46
C LYS A 2 22.64 -27.48 84.51
N GLN A 3 23.76 -26.98 83.95
CA GLN A 3 23.87 -26.17 82.77
C GLN A 3 23.43 -26.97 81.57
N VAL A 4 22.72 -26.31 80.65
CA VAL A 4 22.49 -26.82 79.29
C VAL A 4 23.11 -25.81 78.32
N ILE A 5 24.14 -26.27 77.63
CA ILE A 5 24.91 -25.53 76.64
C ILE A 5 24.09 -25.57 75.34
N LEU A 6 23.80 -24.39 74.77
CA LEU A 6 23.15 -24.24 73.43
C LEU A 6 24.25 -24.01 72.41
N ALA A 7 24.44 -24.97 71.54
CA ALA A 7 25.39 -24.86 70.37
C ALA A 7 24.66 -24.17 69.18
N ILE A 8 25.22 -23.02 68.78
CA ILE A 8 24.78 -22.33 67.55
C ILE A 8 25.64 -22.87 66.40
N ALA A 9 24.98 -23.57 65.45
CA ALA A 9 25.55 -23.96 64.20
C ALA A 9 25.40 -22.83 63.18
N ALA A 10 26.52 -22.21 62.80
CA ALA A 10 26.55 -21.24 61.69
C ALA A 10 26.59 -21.97 60.34
N LEU A 11 25.56 -21.83 59.53
CA LEU A 11 25.47 -22.30 58.15
C LEU A 11 26.10 -21.26 57.24
N ALA A 12 27.30 -21.52 56.72
CA ALA A 12 27.91 -20.69 55.69
C ALA A 12 27.30 -21.05 54.33
N ALA A 13 26.48 -20.15 53.76
CA ALA A 13 25.98 -20.27 52.40
C ALA A 13 27.10 -19.88 51.42
N LEU A 14 27.66 -20.85 50.72
CA LEU A 14 28.63 -20.68 49.64
C LEU A 14 27.83 -20.22 48.38
N ALA A 15 27.86 -18.92 48.07
CA ALA A 15 27.34 -18.43 46.80
C ALA A 15 28.27 -18.80 45.67
N LEU A 16 27.85 -19.80 44.87
CA LEU A 16 28.52 -20.18 43.64
C LEU A 16 28.15 -19.15 42.58
N THR A 17 29.00 -18.14 42.38
CA THR A 17 28.94 -17.26 41.20
C THR A 17 29.37 -18.01 39.97
N THR A 18 28.43 -18.50 39.19
CA THR A 18 28.70 -18.98 37.83
C THR A 18 29.06 -17.80 36.93
N ILE A 19 30.35 -17.61 36.70
CA ILE A 19 30.83 -16.69 35.67
C ILE A 19 30.56 -17.39 34.36
N PHE A 20 29.52 -16.92 33.64
CA PHE A 20 29.33 -17.25 32.24
C PHE A 20 30.43 -16.53 31.46
N PRO A 21 31.22 -17.24 30.64
CA PRO A 21 32.15 -16.55 29.76
C PRO A 21 31.36 -15.79 28.70
N ALA A 22 31.48 -14.47 28.71
CA ALA A 22 31.07 -13.62 27.61
C ALA A 22 32.05 -13.86 26.45
N THR A 23 31.77 -14.87 25.64
CA THR A 23 32.55 -15.19 24.47
C THR A 23 31.76 -15.02 23.20
N SER A 24 32.30 -14.13 22.37
CA SER A 24 32.16 -14.07 20.91
C SER A 24 30.85 -13.57 20.26
N ALA A 25 30.26 -12.51 20.79
CA ALA A 25 29.29 -11.72 20.01
C ALA A 25 29.94 -10.51 19.28
N THR A 26 31.25 -10.30 19.45
CA THR A 26 31.91 -9.03 19.05
C THR A 26 32.35 -8.96 17.59
N ALA A 27 32.43 -10.07 16.89
CA ALA A 27 32.92 -10.07 15.49
C ALA A 27 31.82 -9.98 14.42
N ALA A 28 30.57 -10.33 14.76
CA ALA A 28 29.41 -10.17 13.86
C ALA A 28 28.83 -8.74 13.90
N LEU A 29 29.15 -7.95 14.93
CA LEU A 29 28.63 -6.61 15.19
C LEU A 29 29.26 -5.48 14.37
N GLN A 30 30.28 -5.75 13.57
CA GLN A 30 31.01 -4.69 12.85
C GLN A 30 30.37 -4.31 11.50
N ALA A 31 29.54 -5.17 10.93
CA ALA A 31 28.87 -4.90 9.65
C ALA A 31 27.36 -4.59 9.82
N GLU A 32 26.81 -4.75 11.00
CA GLU A 32 25.41 -4.50 11.32
C GLU A 32 25.28 -3.48 12.45
N GLY A 33 24.37 -2.52 12.30
CA GLY A 33 24.01 -1.59 13.34
C GLY A 33 22.50 -1.64 13.58
N THR A 34 22.08 -2.05 14.78
CA THR A 34 20.67 -2.04 15.16
C THR A 34 20.39 -0.94 16.16
N ILE A 35 19.39 -0.12 15.88
CA ILE A 35 18.86 0.92 16.76
C ILE A 35 17.47 0.48 17.23
N GLN A 36 17.26 0.42 18.55
CA GLN A 36 15.96 0.11 19.12
C GLN A 36 15.52 1.26 20.01
N ARG A 37 14.27 1.71 19.85
CA ARG A 37 13.64 2.74 20.65
C ARG A 37 12.19 2.35 20.94
N GLY A 38 11.70 2.73 22.10
CA GLY A 38 10.33 2.49 22.50
C GLY A 38 9.76 3.72 23.18
N PHE A 39 8.53 4.06 22.83
CA PHE A 39 7.83 5.25 23.31
C PHE A 39 6.43 4.87 23.77
N ASP A 40 6.07 5.30 24.96
CA ASP A 40 4.71 5.15 25.45
C ASP A 40 3.86 6.28 24.84
N VAL A 41 2.77 5.91 24.20
CA VAL A 41 1.89 6.82 23.43
C VAL A 41 0.43 6.55 23.76
N GLY A 42 -0.44 7.50 23.45
CA GLY A 42 -1.90 7.30 23.46
C GLY A 42 -2.42 6.84 22.10
N ALA A 43 -3.70 6.51 22.04
CA ALA A 43 -4.37 6.25 20.78
C ALA A 43 -4.47 7.52 19.90
N GLY A 44 -4.50 7.37 18.58
CA GLY A 44 -4.71 8.47 17.63
C GLY A 44 -3.50 9.36 17.38
N GLY A 45 -2.29 8.94 17.76
CA GLY A 45 -1.05 9.59 17.36
C GLY A 45 -0.66 9.23 15.92
N THR A 46 0.46 9.79 15.45
CA THR A 46 0.98 9.57 14.10
C THR A 46 2.41 9.06 14.14
N LEU A 47 2.68 7.98 13.42
CA LEU A 47 4.04 7.57 13.09
C LEU A 47 4.45 8.27 11.78
N GLN A 48 5.52 9.06 11.83
CA GLN A 48 6.15 9.64 10.65
C GLN A 48 7.49 8.95 10.41
N VAL A 49 7.70 8.41 9.22
CA VAL A 49 8.98 7.84 8.79
C VAL A 49 9.41 8.52 7.52
N ASN A 50 10.56 9.17 7.55
CA ASN A 50 11.20 9.75 6.37
C ASN A 50 12.60 9.15 6.25
N ALA A 51 12.82 8.37 5.19
CA ALA A 51 14.07 7.65 4.96
C ALA A 51 14.56 7.82 3.52
N ASP A 52 15.83 8.15 3.34
CA ASP A 52 16.46 8.21 2.01
C ASP A 52 16.35 6.86 1.28
N PHE A 53 16.37 5.76 2.00
CA PHE A 53 16.25 4.39 1.46
C PHE A 53 15.96 3.39 2.58
N GLY A 54 15.47 2.23 2.19
CA GLY A 54 15.18 1.12 3.11
C GLY A 54 13.72 0.69 3.07
N SER A 55 13.47 -0.55 3.44
CA SER A 55 12.12 -1.07 3.55
C SER A 55 11.51 -0.70 4.89
N ILE A 56 10.23 -0.37 4.90
CA ILE A 56 9.46 -0.02 6.09
C ILE A 56 8.37 -1.06 6.27
N GLU A 57 8.35 -1.68 7.43
CA GLU A 57 7.32 -2.63 7.87
C GLU A 57 6.67 -2.09 9.13
N VAL A 58 5.37 -1.83 9.08
CA VAL A 58 4.58 -1.36 10.21
C VAL A 58 3.57 -2.44 10.58
N THR A 59 3.66 -2.91 11.82
CA THR A 59 2.73 -3.87 12.40
C THR A 59 1.99 -3.25 13.58
N THR A 60 0.83 -3.77 13.91
CA THR A 60 0.02 -3.28 15.02
C THR A 60 0.15 -4.15 16.26
N SER A 61 -0.12 -3.58 17.41
CA SER A 61 -0.18 -4.25 18.70
C SER A 61 -1.29 -3.67 19.59
N GLU A 62 -1.70 -4.43 20.59
CA GLU A 62 -2.65 -3.95 21.60
C GLU A 62 -1.98 -3.04 22.67
N ALA A 63 -0.66 -2.86 22.61
CA ALA A 63 0.06 -2.04 23.54
C ALA A 63 -0.01 -0.55 23.14
N ASN A 64 -0.20 0.34 24.13
CA ASN A 64 -0.11 1.79 23.95
C ASN A 64 1.36 2.22 23.86
N ARG A 65 2.08 1.69 22.87
CA ARG A 65 3.51 1.89 22.72
C ARG A 65 3.90 1.79 21.26
N VAL A 66 4.78 2.67 20.83
CA VAL A 66 5.48 2.56 19.54
C VAL A 66 6.87 1.97 19.81
N GLU A 67 7.19 0.90 19.10
CA GLU A 67 8.50 0.26 19.12
C GLU A 67 9.14 0.37 17.74
N VAL A 68 10.31 0.99 17.67
CA VAL A 68 11.06 1.22 16.44
C VAL A 68 12.35 0.40 16.49
N THR A 69 12.52 -0.47 15.52
CA THR A 69 13.79 -1.19 15.28
C THR A 69 14.29 -0.83 13.89
N VAL A 70 15.45 -0.21 13.82
CA VAL A 70 16.13 0.12 12.57
C VAL A 70 17.38 -0.76 12.46
N THR A 71 17.41 -1.64 11.47
CA THR A 71 18.57 -2.47 11.15
C THR A 71 19.30 -1.89 9.96
N ARG A 72 20.63 -1.72 10.09
CA ARG A 72 21.51 -1.22 9.05
C ARG A 72 22.56 -2.28 8.77
N GLU A 73 22.54 -2.83 7.58
CA GLU A 73 23.43 -3.91 7.16
C GLU A 73 24.29 -3.45 5.98
N VAL A 74 25.60 -3.39 6.17
CA VAL A 74 26.53 -3.07 5.09
C VAL A 74 26.70 -4.31 4.21
N ARG A 75 26.58 -4.13 2.90
CA ARG A 75 26.71 -5.22 1.92
C ARG A 75 28.11 -5.86 2.02
N ASP A 76 28.18 -7.18 1.96
CA ASP A 76 29.40 -7.97 2.18
C ASP A 76 30.64 -7.46 1.42
N ARG A 77 30.46 -6.99 0.19
CA ARG A 77 31.55 -6.47 -0.66
C ARG A 77 32.19 -5.16 -0.13
N TYR A 78 31.56 -4.50 0.85
CA TYR A 78 32.00 -3.25 1.46
C TYR A 78 32.22 -3.41 2.97
N ARG A 79 32.38 -4.63 3.44
CA ARG A 79 32.51 -4.94 4.86
C ARG A 79 33.73 -4.28 5.51
N ASP A 80 34.79 -4.09 4.76
CA ASP A 80 36.02 -3.43 5.25
C ASP A 80 35.77 -1.94 5.57
N ASP A 81 34.82 -1.30 4.89
CA ASP A 81 34.44 0.11 5.08
C ASP A 81 33.21 0.26 6.00
N ALA A 82 32.74 -0.81 6.63
CA ALA A 82 31.45 -0.85 7.31
C ALA A 82 31.30 0.24 8.40
N GLN A 83 32.35 0.45 9.21
CA GLN A 83 32.29 1.47 10.27
C GLN A 83 32.14 2.88 9.70
N GLN A 84 32.84 3.18 8.63
CA GLN A 84 32.76 4.49 7.96
C GLN A 84 31.36 4.67 7.33
N ILE A 85 30.88 3.68 6.57
CA ILE A 85 29.54 3.72 5.95
C ILE A 85 28.45 3.90 6.99
N LEU A 86 28.48 3.17 8.11
CA LEU A 86 27.50 3.31 9.18
C LEU A 86 27.57 4.64 9.92
N ALA A 87 28.78 5.25 10.02
CA ALA A 87 28.94 6.56 10.65
C ALA A 87 28.38 7.71 9.80
N GLU A 88 28.19 7.51 8.51
CA GLU A 88 27.62 8.48 7.57
C GLU A 88 26.10 8.48 7.55
N LEU A 89 25.48 7.51 8.19
CA LEU A 89 24.03 7.39 8.32
C LEU A 89 23.57 8.03 9.62
N GLN A 90 22.81 9.09 9.50
CA GLN A 90 22.12 9.70 10.62
C GLN A 90 20.74 9.08 10.76
N VAL A 91 20.47 8.49 11.91
CA VAL A 91 19.15 7.95 12.26
C VAL A 91 18.70 8.62 13.55
N ASP A 92 17.67 9.45 13.43
CA ASP A 92 17.03 10.11 14.56
C ASP A 92 15.66 9.51 14.80
N VAL A 93 15.36 9.21 16.07
CA VAL A 93 14.06 8.70 16.50
C VAL A 93 13.62 9.50 17.70
N SER A 94 12.58 10.29 17.54
CA SER A 94 12.08 11.23 18.54
C SER A 94 10.57 11.09 18.73
N GLN A 95 10.09 11.57 19.88
CA GLN A 95 8.67 11.61 20.25
C GLN A 95 8.25 13.05 20.53
N SER A 96 7.07 13.42 20.06
CA SER A 96 6.41 14.67 20.40
C SER A 96 4.95 14.42 20.76
N GLY A 97 4.62 14.42 22.03
CA GLY A 97 3.29 14.00 22.50
C GLY A 97 3.01 12.55 22.16
N ASN A 98 1.97 12.30 21.38
CA ASN A 98 1.63 10.97 20.87
C ASN A 98 2.28 10.63 19.53
N ASP A 99 2.98 11.57 18.90
CA ASP A 99 3.58 11.36 17.60
C ASP A 99 5.01 10.86 17.75
N VAL A 100 5.40 9.90 16.90
CA VAL A 100 6.76 9.37 16.82
C VAL A 100 7.31 9.64 15.43
N ILE A 101 8.51 10.22 15.40
CA ILE A 101 9.16 10.66 14.16
C ILE A 101 10.47 9.89 14.02
N VAL A 102 10.64 9.24 12.86
CA VAL A 102 11.86 8.53 12.47
C VAL A 102 12.42 9.21 11.22
N ARG A 103 13.66 9.69 11.31
CA ARG A 103 14.39 10.23 10.17
C ARG A 103 15.65 9.42 9.96
N ALA A 104 15.91 9.05 8.71
CA ALA A 104 17.09 8.27 8.36
C ALA A 104 17.69 8.80 7.04
N GLU A 105 18.79 9.52 7.16
CA GLU A 105 19.39 10.26 6.06
C GLU A 105 20.88 9.95 5.97
N ALA A 106 21.41 9.88 4.75
CA ALA A 106 22.83 9.93 4.50
C ALA A 106 23.26 11.39 4.26
N SER A 107 24.44 11.81 4.72
CA SER A 107 24.94 13.14 4.41
C SER A 107 25.13 13.35 2.90
N GLU A 108 25.12 14.60 2.42
CA GLU A 108 25.36 14.88 0.98
C GLU A 108 26.70 14.34 0.52
N GLU A 109 27.76 14.53 1.32
CA GLU A 109 29.08 14.03 1.04
C GLU A 109 29.12 12.49 0.96
N ALA A 110 28.35 11.81 1.83
CA ALA A 110 28.21 10.36 1.80
C ALA A 110 27.50 9.90 0.52
N ARG A 111 26.40 10.54 0.13
CA ARG A 111 25.65 10.21 -1.10
C ARG A 111 26.52 10.39 -2.35
N ASP A 112 27.30 11.46 -2.44
CA ASP A 112 28.21 11.70 -3.56
C ASP A 112 29.33 10.66 -3.60
N ARG A 113 29.98 10.38 -2.46
CA ARG A 113 30.98 9.33 -2.38
C ARG A 113 30.43 7.94 -2.71
N TRP A 114 29.26 7.59 -2.22
CA TRP A 114 28.63 6.30 -2.52
C TRP A 114 28.30 6.14 -4.01
N ARG A 115 27.94 7.22 -4.68
CA ARG A 115 27.71 7.23 -6.13
C ARG A 115 29.01 6.98 -6.89
N ASP A 116 30.10 7.62 -6.47
CA ASP A 116 31.39 7.59 -7.16
C ASP A 116 32.15 6.29 -6.87
N GLU A 117 32.23 5.87 -5.61
CA GLU A 117 33.04 4.72 -5.18
C GLU A 117 32.29 3.40 -5.28
N TYR A 118 31.02 3.37 -4.87
CA TYR A 118 30.26 2.12 -4.76
C TYR A 118 29.24 1.90 -5.88
N ARG A 119 28.97 2.91 -6.71
CA ARG A 119 28.00 2.90 -7.81
C ARG A 119 26.54 2.57 -7.39
N ASN A 120 26.32 2.22 -6.14
CA ASN A 120 25.04 1.89 -5.52
C ASN A 120 25.11 2.16 -4.03
N THR A 121 23.98 2.20 -3.37
CA THR A 121 23.88 2.29 -1.91
C THR A 121 24.61 1.11 -1.25
N PRO A 122 25.66 1.34 -0.45
CA PRO A 122 26.48 0.27 0.12
C PRO A 122 25.82 -0.43 1.31
N VAL A 123 24.72 0.10 1.81
CA VAL A 123 24.02 -0.37 2.99
C VAL A 123 22.57 -0.69 2.67
N GLN A 124 22.01 -1.69 3.34
CA GLN A 124 20.59 -1.96 3.38
C GLN A 124 20.02 -1.49 4.71
N MET A 125 18.86 -0.84 4.66
CA MET A 125 18.13 -0.44 5.86
C MET A 125 16.77 -1.13 5.90
N ARG A 126 16.39 -1.53 7.11
CA ARG A 126 15.06 -2.06 7.40
C ARG A 126 14.50 -1.39 8.64
N PHE A 127 13.32 -0.87 8.51
CA PHE A 127 12.55 -0.29 9.60
C PHE A 127 11.43 -1.27 9.95
N ALA A 128 11.55 -1.93 11.11
CA ALA A 128 10.49 -2.75 11.67
C ALA A 128 9.87 -1.97 12.83
N ILE A 129 8.63 -1.52 12.64
CA ILE A 129 7.98 -0.62 13.58
C ILE A 129 6.67 -1.24 14.02
N ARG A 130 6.42 -1.20 15.33
CA ARG A 130 5.17 -1.65 15.91
C ARG A 130 4.45 -0.46 16.51
N VAL A 131 3.18 -0.27 16.14
CA VAL A 131 2.34 0.83 16.61
C VAL A 131 1.09 0.32 17.32
N PRO A 132 0.41 1.15 18.14
CA PRO A 132 -0.93 0.81 18.62
C PRO A 132 -1.89 0.57 17.43
N ARG A 133 -2.92 -0.24 17.66
CA ARG A 133 -3.93 -0.54 16.65
C ARG A 133 -4.63 0.72 16.12
N VAL A 134 -4.92 1.68 17.02
CA VAL A 134 -5.53 2.98 16.66
C VAL A 134 -4.42 4.01 16.53
N TYR A 135 -3.91 4.18 15.32
CA TYR A 135 -2.79 5.06 15.03
C TYR A 135 -2.80 5.50 13.56
N ASN A 136 -2.19 6.65 13.23
CA ASN A 136 -1.99 7.07 11.85
C ASN A 136 -0.55 6.81 11.42
N VAL A 137 -0.33 6.63 10.13
CA VAL A 137 1.02 6.45 9.59
C VAL A 137 1.26 7.31 8.36
N ASP A 138 2.43 7.97 8.34
CA ASP A 138 2.94 8.77 7.23
C ASP A 138 4.36 8.29 6.92
N LEU A 139 4.51 7.54 5.83
CA LEU A 139 5.70 6.75 5.52
C LEU A 139 6.27 7.15 4.16
N GLU A 140 7.51 7.61 4.18
CA GLU A 140 8.24 8.01 2.98
C GLU A 140 9.59 7.32 2.90
N THR A 141 9.89 6.73 1.73
CA THR A 141 11.24 6.23 1.40
C THR A 141 11.51 6.38 -0.10
N ALA A 142 12.75 6.64 -0.49
CA ALA A 142 13.06 6.72 -1.91
C ALA A 142 13.26 5.35 -2.56
N GLY A 143 13.59 4.30 -1.83
CA GLY A 143 14.06 3.07 -2.48
C GLY A 143 13.65 1.73 -1.88
N GLY A 144 12.71 1.66 -0.96
CA GLY A 144 12.27 0.41 -0.35
C GLY A 144 10.79 0.16 -0.52
N SER A 145 10.37 -1.06 -0.26
CA SER A 145 8.94 -1.38 -0.15
C SER A 145 8.41 -0.97 1.21
N ILE A 146 7.13 -0.62 1.25
CA ILE A 146 6.43 -0.29 2.47
C ILE A 146 5.30 -1.28 2.67
N GLU A 147 5.22 -1.84 3.86
CA GLU A 147 4.17 -2.77 4.26
C GLU A 147 3.54 -2.28 5.57
N VAL A 148 2.22 -2.20 5.60
CA VAL A 148 1.43 -1.83 6.77
C VAL A 148 0.37 -2.90 6.99
N SER A 149 0.38 -3.53 8.15
CA SER A 149 -0.66 -4.49 8.54
C SER A 149 -2.00 -3.80 8.81
N ASP A 150 -3.00 -4.55 9.24
CA ASP A 150 -4.30 -4.00 9.64
C ASP A 150 -4.15 -2.87 10.65
N LEU A 151 -4.82 -1.74 10.40
CA LEU A 151 -4.67 -0.51 11.18
C LEU A 151 -6.00 0.24 11.27
N GLU A 152 -6.28 0.83 12.43
CA GLU A 152 -7.37 1.79 12.63
C GLU A 152 -6.81 3.21 12.61
N GLY A 153 -6.88 3.86 11.43
CA GLY A 153 -6.34 5.21 11.20
C GLY A 153 -6.08 5.48 9.73
N GLU A 154 -5.53 6.64 9.45
CA GLU A 154 -5.17 7.04 8.09
C GLU A 154 -3.78 6.52 7.73
N VAL A 155 -3.61 6.14 6.45
CA VAL A 155 -2.33 5.71 5.87
C VAL A 155 -1.95 6.66 4.75
N ARG A 156 -0.78 7.32 4.89
CA ARG A 156 -0.09 8.02 3.82
C ARG A 156 1.22 7.31 3.55
N SER A 157 1.48 6.96 2.30
CA SER A 157 2.67 6.19 1.97
C SER A 157 3.22 6.56 0.60
N SER A 158 4.52 6.81 0.55
CA SER A 158 5.22 7.19 -0.69
C SER A 158 6.56 6.47 -0.81
N THR A 159 6.84 5.92 -2.00
CA THR A 159 8.17 5.41 -2.35
C THR A 159 8.46 5.67 -3.82
N ALA A 160 9.72 5.83 -4.20
CA ALA A 160 10.05 5.94 -5.62
C ALA A 160 10.23 4.57 -6.29
N GLY A 161 10.73 3.56 -5.59
CA GLY A 161 11.11 2.30 -6.24
C GLY A 161 10.37 1.05 -5.78
N GLY A 162 9.91 1.01 -4.54
CA GLY A 162 9.35 -0.18 -3.92
C GLY A 162 7.86 -0.40 -4.18
N SER A 163 7.39 -1.56 -3.80
CA SER A 163 5.95 -1.86 -3.75
C SER A 163 5.34 -1.41 -2.43
N LEU A 164 4.06 -1.12 -2.47
CA LEU A 164 3.26 -0.74 -1.31
C LEU A 164 2.23 -1.85 -1.04
N ALA A 165 2.17 -2.32 0.20
CA ALA A 165 1.21 -3.35 0.62
C ALA A 165 0.51 -2.92 1.91
N PHE A 166 -0.81 -2.95 1.90
CA PHE A 166 -1.64 -2.58 3.03
C PHE A 166 -2.66 -3.67 3.32
N GLY A 167 -2.80 -4.03 4.59
CA GLY A 167 -3.88 -4.87 5.08
C GLY A 167 -5.24 -4.15 5.06
N ASN A 168 -6.09 -4.45 6.03
CA ASN A 168 -7.38 -3.78 6.19
C ASN A 168 -7.20 -2.49 7.01
N ILE A 169 -7.47 -1.36 6.38
CA ILE A 169 -7.29 -0.04 6.97
C ILE A 169 -8.66 0.54 7.34
N ALA A 170 -8.89 0.74 8.64
CA ALA A 170 -10.10 1.41 9.10
C ALA A 170 -9.90 2.95 9.04
N GLY A 171 -9.77 3.46 7.82
CA GLY A 171 -9.52 4.87 7.52
C GLY A 171 -9.20 5.08 6.05
N ALA A 172 -8.81 6.30 5.69
CA ALA A 172 -8.41 6.64 4.31
C ALA A 172 -6.99 6.15 3.99
N VAL A 173 -6.78 5.75 2.74
CA VAL A 173 -5.47 5.33 2.23
C VAL A 173 -5.05 6.24 1.09
N TRP A 174 -3.88 6.85 1.24
CA TRP A 174 -3.19 7.58 0.18
C TRP A 174 -1.84 6.91 -0.08
N ALA A 175 -1.62 6.39 -1.30
CA ALA A 175 -0.44 5.61 -1.62
C ALA A 175 0.15 5.97 -2.99
N ARG A 176 1.45 6.24 -3.04
CA ARG A 176 2.18 6.63 -4.25
C ARG A 176 3.47 5.81 -4.41
N THR A 177 3.69 5.28 -5.60
CA THR A 177 5.02 4.75 -5.99
C THR A 177 5.31 5.04 -7.45
N ALA A 178 6.58 5.10 -7.85
CA ALA A 178 6.89 5.22 -9.26
C ALA A 178 7.09 3.86 -9.94
N GLY A 179 7.67 2.89 -9.25
CA GLY A 179 8.05 1.61 -9.87
C GLY A 179 7.25 0.40 -9.46
N GLY A 180 6.84 0.32 -8.20
CA GLY A 180 6.28 -0.89 -7.61
C GLY A 180 4.78 -1.09 -7.83
N ASN A 181 4.30 -2.24 -7.39
CA ASN A 181 2.88 -2.53 -7.31
C ASN A 181 2.27 -1.90 -6.06
N ILE A 182 0.96 -1.66 -6.09
CA ILE A 182 0.19 -1.26 -4.91
C ILE A 182 -0.87 -2.33 -4.65
N THR A 183 -0.89 -2.85 -3.43
CA THR A 183 -1.92 -3.80 -2.97
C THR A 183 -2.56 -3.26 -1.70
N LEU A 184 -3.88 -3.21 -1.67
CA LEU A 184 -4.71 -2.84 -0.53
C LEU A 184 -5.76 -3.92 -0.32
N GLU A 185 -5.76 -4.58 0.83
CA GLU A 185 -6.76 -5.62 1.13
C GLU A 185 -8.15 -5.04 1.37
N GLY A 186 -8.23 -3.92 2.09
CA GLY A 186 -9.49 -3.23 2.31
C GLY A 186 -9.32 -1.86 2.96
N SER A 187 -10.36 -1.00 2.81
CA SER A 187 -10.43 0.29 3.49
C SER A 187 -11.88 0.62 3.84
N SER A 188 -12.12 1.11 5.05
CA SER A 188 -13.42 1.68 5.42
C SER A 188 -13.59 3.14 5.01
N GLY A 189 -12.51 3.80 4.58
CA GLY A 189 -12.50 5.16 4.06
C GLY A 189 -12.40 5.21 2.54
N THR A 190 -11.67 6.19 2.03
CA THR A 190 -11.36 6.37 0.61
C THR A 190 -10.00 5.78 0.28
N ALA A 191 -9.79 5.38 -0.98
CA ALA A 191 -8.50 4.93 -1.48
C ALA A 191 -8.06 5.79 -2.68
N ASP A 192 -6.96 6.55 -2.52
CA ASP A 192 -6.30 7.29 -3.60
C ASP A 192 -4.90 6.68 -3.83
N VAL A 193 -4.75 5.88 -4.88
CA VAL A 193 -3.56 5.07 -5.11
C VAL A 193 -3.00 5.25 -6.51
N ARG A 194 -1.70 5.55 -6.61
CA ARG A 194 -1.06 5.81 -7.92
C ARG A 194 0.31 5.15 -8.03
N THR A 195 0.56 4.56 -9.17
CA THR A 195 1.90 4.08 -9.56
C THR A 195 2.18 4.44 -11.02
N SER A 196 3.44 4.52 -11.42
CA SER A 196 3.74 4.70 -12.84
C SER A 196 3.97 3.37 -13.55
N GLY A 197 4.67 2.43 -12.91
CA GLY A 197 5.08 1.18 -13.56
C GLY A 197 4.27 -0.05 -13.18
N GLY A 198 3.86 -0.14 -11.93
CA GLY A 198 3.26 -1.35 -11.37
C GLY A 198 1.75 -1.51 -11.62
N SER A 199 1.23 -2.62 -11.15
CA SER A 199 -0.21 -2.88 -11.11
C SER A 199 -0.80 -2.46 -9.77
N ILE A 200 -2.09 -2.15 -9.78
CA ILE A 200 -2.87 -1.80 -8.60
C ILE A 200 -3.91 -2.90 -8.35
N THR A 201 -3.92 -3.43 -7.14
CA THR A 201 -4.92 -4.41 -6.69
C THR A 201 -5.56 -3.90 -5.40
N ILE A 202 -6.86 -3.74 -5.43
CA ILE A 202 -7.66 -3.22 -4.32
C ILE A 202 -8.77 -4.23 -4.03
N GLY A 203 -8.88 -4.67 -2.80
CA GLY A 203 -9.96 -5.51 -2.32
C GLY A 203 -11.25 -4.71 -2.12
N ALA A 204 -11.79 -4.68 -0.89
CA ALA A 204 -13.02 -3.98 -0.59
C ALA A 204 -12.78 -2.58 0.00
N VAL A 205 -13.34 -1.55 -0.63
CA VAL A 205 -13.32 -0.17 -0.13
C VAL A 205 -14.76 0.30 0.06
N ASP A 206 -15.07 0.83 1.24
CA ASP A 206 -16.43 1.31 1.53
C ASP A 206 -16.69 2.72 0.96
N GLY A 207 -15.65 3.52 0.76
CA GLY A 207 -15.69 4.84 0.15
C GLY A 207 -15.39 4.86 -1.34
N THR A 208 -14.92 6.02 -1.82
CA THR A 208 -14.49 6.23 -3.20
C THR A 208 -13.11 5.63 -3.47
N VAL A 209 -12.88 5.21 -4.72
CA VAL A 209 -11.59 4.71 -5.19
C VAL A 209 -11.11 5.58 -6.35
N ASP A 210 -9.90 6.13 -6.22
CA ASP A 210 -9.13 6.77 -7.30
C ASP A 210 -7.84 5.97 -7.52
N ALA A 211 -7.75 5.24 -8.64
CA ALA A 211 -6.65 4.34 -8.96
C ALA A 211 -6.03 4.69 -10.32
N GLU A 212 -4.74 5.03 -10.33
CA GLU A 212 -4.04 5.44 -11.55
C GLU A 212 -2.70 4.72 -11.71
N THR A 213 -2.47 4.18 -12.90
CA THR A 213 -1.15 3.66 -13.31
C THR A 213 -0.88 3.97 -14.78
N SER A 214 0.40 4.01 -15.19
CA SER A 214 0.70 4.13 -16.62
C SER A 214 0.95 2.77 -17.28
N GLY A 215 1.60 1.85 -16.58
CA GLY A 215 2.04 0.58 -17.17
C GLY A 215 1.19 -0.63 -16.81
N GLY A 216 0.76 -0.73 -15.59
CA GLY A 216 0.12 -1.93 -15.04
C GLY A 216 -1.38 -2.02 -15.27
N SER A 217 -1.96 -3.08 -14.75
CA SER A 217 -3.42 -3.28 -14.71
C SER A 217 -3.99 -2.78 -13.37
N ILE A 218 -5.27 -2.45 -13.37
CA ILE A 218 -6.01 -2.06 -12.18
C ILE A 218 -7.09 -3.11 -11.93
N ARG A 219 -7.12 -3.67 -10.72
CA ARG A 219 -8.15 -4.57 -10.25
C ARG A 219 -8.74 -4.04 -8.95
N ILE A 220 -10.07 -3.91 -8.91
CA ILE A 220 -10.83 -3.49 -7.74
C ILE A 220 -11.94 -4.53 -7.52
N ASP A 221 -11.94 -5.19 -6.36
CA ASP A 221 -12.95 -6.20 -6.08
C ASP A 221 -14.29 -5.53 -5.71
N ARG A 222 -14.28 -4.49 -4.85
CA ARG A 222 -15.51 -3.79 -4.47
C ARG A 222 -15.23 -2.32 -4.14
N ALA A 223 -16.08 -1.44 -4.64
CA ALA A 223 -16.17 -0.05 -4.23
C ALA A 223 -17.60 0.30 -3.78
N GLY A 224 -17.73 0.80 -2.54
CA GLY A 224 -19.02 1.21 -1.95
C GLY A 224 -19.54 2.54 -2.45
N ALA A 225 -18.73 3.30 -3.17
CA ALA A 225 -19.05 4.59 -3.77
C ALA A 225 -18.46 4.68 -5.20
N ASP A 226 -18.09 5.90 -5.62
CA ASP A 226 -17.61 6.17 -6.97
C ASP A 226 -16.20 5.60 -7.22
N VAL A 227 -15.94 5.21 -8.47
CA VAL A 227 -14.66 4.69 -8.94
C VAL A 227 -14.13 5.55 -10.07
N THR A 228 -12.88 6.01 -9.91
CA THR A 228 -12.06 6.55 -10.99
C THR A 228 -10.87 5.61 -11.20
N ALA A 229 -10.72 5.05 -12.40
CA ALA A 229 -9.67 4.08 -12.69
C ALA A 229 -9.02 4.34 -14.06
N HIS A 230 -7.74 4.71 -14.08
CA HIS A 230 -7.05 5.07 -15.31
C HIS A 230 -5.73 4.33 -15.46
N THR A 231 -5.51 3.73 -16.65
CA THR A 231 -4.21 3.19 -17.04
C THR A 231 -3.93 3.46 -18.54
N SER A 232 -2.65 3.48 -18.92
CA SER A 232 -2.33 3.55 -20.36
C SER A 232 -2.08 2.16 -20.96
N GLY A 233 -1.49 1.24 -20.20
CA GLY A 233 -1.06 -0.06 -20.75
C GLY A 233 -1.95 -1.23 -20.43
N GLY A 234 -2.36 -1.38 -19.18
CA GLY A 234 -3.04 -2.57 -18.68
C GLY A 234 -4.55 -2.60 -18.88
N SER A 235 -5.16 -3.64 -18.33
CA SER A 235 -6.62 -3.76 -18.26
C SER A 235 -7.15 -3.18 -16.95
N ILE A 236 -8.42 -2.78 -16.96
CA ILE A 236 -9.14 -2.36 -15.77
C ILE A 236 -10.27 -3.35 -15.51
N GLU A 237 -10.32 -3.87 -14.29
CA GLU A 237 -11.37 -4.77 -13.83
C GLU A 237 -11.93 -4.30 -12.49
N VAL A 238 -13.22 -4.02 -12.46
CA VAL A 238 -13.95 -3.62 -11.25
C VAL A 238 -15.12 -4.58 -11.07
N GLU A 239 -15.06 -5.44 -10.04
CA GLU A 239 -16.04 -6.52 -9.87
C GLU A 239 -17.37 -6.04 -9.30
N GLU A 240 -17.34 -5.01 -8.41
CA GLU A 240 -18.56 -4.44 -7.84
C GLU A 240 -18.41 -2.92 -7.65
N VAL A 241 -19.32 -2.16 -8.24
CA VAL A 241 -19.43 -0.70 -8.05
C VAL A 241 -20.86 -0.37 -7.62
N ARG A 242 -20.98 0.42 -6.55
CA ARG A 242 -22.27 0.89 -6.06
C ARG A 242 -22.58 2.34 -6.44
N GLY A 243 -21.57 3.12 -6.78
CA GLY A 243 -21.67 4.50 -7.26
C GLY A 243 -21.52 4.63 -8.77
N THR A 244 -20.91 5.73 -9.18
CA THR A 244 -20.53 5.99 -10.57
C THR A 244 -19.16 5.37 -10.89
N ILE A 245 -18.88 5.21 -12.19
CA ILE A 245 -17.57 4.74 -12.64
C ILE A 245 -17.05 5.54 -13.83
N ASP A 246 -15.81 6.03 -13.73
CA ASP A 246 -15.02 6.52 -14.85
C ASP A 246 -13.76 5.66 -15.01
N ALA A 247 -13.76 4.78 -16.02
CA ALA A 247 -12.67 3.85 -16.25
C ALA A 247 -12.13 3.97 -17.67
N SER A 248 -10.82 4.23 -17.80
CA SER A 248 -10.20 4.38 -19.13
C SER A 248 -8.83 3.73 -19.22
N THR A 249 -8.58 3.08 -20.36
CA THR A 249 -7.25 2.56 -20.74
C THR A 249 -6.96 2.80 -22.22
N ALA A 250 -5.68 2.86 -22.60
CA ALA A 250 -5.34 2.88 -24.01
C ALA A 250 -5.16 1.46 -24.57
N GLY A 251 -4.63 0.52 -23.80
CA GLY A 251 -4.25 -0.80 -24.31
C GLY A 251 -5.20 -1.94 -24.00
N GLY A 252 -5.64 -2.05 -22.77
CA GLY A 252 -6.32 -3.23 -22.26
C GLY A 252 -7.85 -3.24 -22.40
N THR A 253 -8.46 -4.23 -21.79
CA THR A 253 -9.91 -4.36 -21.66
C THR A 253 -10.40 -3.61 -20.42
N VAL A 254 -11.53 -2.94 -20.53
CA VAL A 254 -12.25 -2.38 -19.37
C VAL A 254 -13.44 -3.28 -19.07
N ARG A 255 -13.49 -3.80 -17.83
CA ARG A 255 -14.60 -4.60 -17.32
C ARG A 255 -15.11 -3.98 -16.02
N ALA A 256 -16.41 -3.79 -15.91
CA ALA A 256 -17.03 -3.32 -14.68
C ALA A 256 -18.40 -3.97 -14.46
N THR A 257 -18.77 -4.14 -13.19
CA THR A 257 -20.10 -4.60 -12.79
C THR A 257 -20.73 -3.54 -11.89
N LEU A 258 -21.86 -2.98 -12.33
CA LEU A 258 -22.68 -2.10 -11.53
C LEU A 258 -23.78 -2.93 -10.85
N THR A 259 -23.80 -2.91 -9.54
CA THR A 259 -24.72 -3.72 -8.73
C THR A 259 -25.90 -2.94 -8.21
N GLU A 260 -25.77 -1.61 -8.16
CA GLU A 260 -26.80 -0.67 -7.73
C GLU A 260 -27.04 0.38 -8.81
N GLN A 261 -28.19 1.08 -8.74
CA GLN A 261 -28.54 2.17 -9.64
C GLN A 261 -27.50 3.30 -9.52
N PRO A 262 -26.74 3.64 -10.56
CA PRO A 262 -25.79 4.75 -10.49
C PRO A 262 -26.53 6.07 -10.27
N THR A 263 -25.93 6.92 -9.43
CA THR A 263 -26.50 8.25 -9.09
C THR A 263 -26.12 9.34 -10.08
N GLY A 264 -25.18 9.06 -10.98
CA GLY A 264 -24.67 9.96 -12.00
C GLY A 264 -24.17 9.22 -13.23
N ASP A 265 -23.57 9.95 -14.15
CA ASP A 265 -23.09 9.42 -15.41
C ASP A 265 -21.89 8.48 -15.22
N CYS A 266 -21.87 7.40 -15.99
CA CYS A 266 -20.81 6.41 -16.01
C CYS A 266 -20.08 6.43 -17.35
N ARG A 267 -18.75 6.27 -17.33
CA ARG A 267 -17.93 6.23 -18.53
C ARG A 267 -16.95 5.07 -18.47
N LEU A 268 -16.95 4.25 -19.52
CA LEU A 268 -15.96 3.20 -19.71
C LEU A 268 -15.37 3.28 -21.14
N SER A 269 -14.05 3.42 -21.23
CA SER A 269 -13.42 3.60 -22.54
C SER A 269 -12.08 2.88 -22.68
N THR A 270 -11.80 2.40 -23.89
CA THR A 270 -10.48 1.87 -24.25
C THR A 270 -10.16 2.19 -25.71
N SER A 271 -8.89 2.28 -26.09
CA SER A 271 -8.51 2.40 -27.49
C SER A 271 -8.27 1.04 -28.16
N GLY A 272 -7.59 0.12 -27.48
CA GLY A 272 -7.18 -1.16 -28.08
C GLY A 272 -8.05 -2.35 -27.74
N GLY A 273 -8.63 -2.38 -26.56
CA GLY A 273 -9.34 -3.55 -26.03
C GLY A 273 -10.86 -3.48 -26.19
N SER A 274 -11.55 -4.32 -25.44
CA SER A 274 -13.00 -4.37 -25.39
C SER A 274 -13.53 -3.67 -24.13
N VAL A 275 -14.79 -3.23 -24.16
CA VAL A 275 -15.51 -2.76 -22.98
C VAL A 275 -16.61 -3.78 -22.66
N ILE A 276 -16.62 -4.25 -21.42
CA ILE A 276 -17.62 -5.18 -20.91
C ILE A 276 -18.22 -4.56 -19.65
N VAL A 277 -19.49 -4.23 -19.71
CA VAL A 277 -20.23 -3.76 -18.53
C VAL A 277 -21.31 -4.77 -18.19
N THR A 278 -21.40 -5.14 -16.93
CA THR A 278 -22.47 -5.99 -16.40
C THR A 278 -23.35 -5.14 -15.47
N LEU A 279 -24.64 -5.14 -15.75
CA LEU A 279 -25.62 -4.37 -14.98
C LEU A 279 -26.55 -5.32 -14.22
N ALA A 280 -26.91 -4.97 -12.99
CA ALA A 280 -28.02 -5.65 -12.33
C ALA A 280 -29.33 -5.43 -13.09
N ALA A 281 -30.22 -6.42 -13.08
CA ALA A 281 -31.40 -6.46 -13.94
C ALA A 281 -32.31 -5.21 -13.85
N GLY A 282 -32.37 -4.55 -12.68
CA GLY A 282 -33.21 -3.37 -12.44
C GLY A 282 -32.56 -2.02 -12.75
N ILE A 283 -31.29 -1.99 -13.17
CA ILE A 283 -30.60 -0.72 -13.46
C ILE A 283 -31.18 -0.06 -14.70
N ALA A 284 -31.55 1.20 -14.57
CA ALA A 284 -32.09 2.07 -15.60
C ALA A 284 -31.06 3.12 -16.03
N VAL A 285 -30.68 3.12 -17.31
CA VAL A 285 -29.66 4.02 -17.86
C VAL A 285 -29.98 4.43 -19.31
N ASN A 286 -29.45 5.57 -19.73
CA ASN A 286 -29.38 5.97 -21.12
C ASN A 286 -28.03 5.55 -21.68
N VAL A 287 -28.01 4.57 -22.57
CA VAL A 287 -26.77 4.03 -23.15
C VAL A 287 -26.37 4.84 -24.37
N ASP A 288 -25.12 5.23 -24.43
CA ASP A 288 -24.43 5.68 -25.65
C ASP A 288 -23.15 4.85 -25.81
N ALA A 289 -23.23 3.79 -26.63
CA ALA A 289 -22.17 2.86 -26.88
C ALA A 289 -21.69 2.90 -28.34
N SER A 290 -20.38 3.06 -28.57
CA SER A 290 -19.82 3.12 -29.93
C SER A 290 -18.50 2.37 -29.99
N SER A 291 -18.39 1.45 -30.96
CA SER A 291 -17.20 0.67 -31.28
C SER A 291 -16.69 1.05 -32.71
N GLY A 292 -15.39 1.38 -32.77
CA GLY A 292 -14.66 1.59 -34.02
C GLY A 292 -14.02 0.30 -34.55
N GLY A 293 -13.13 0.42 -35.54
CA GLY A 293 -12.18 -0.61 -35.96
C GLY A 293 -12.74 -1.98 -36.35
N GLY A 294 -14.03 -2.07 -36.74
CA GLY A 294 -14.65 -3.36 -37.13
C GLY A 294 -15.26 -4.14 -35.95
N GLY A 295 -15.22 -3.64 -34.73
CA GLY A 295 -15.85 -4.24 -33.58
C GLY A 295 -17.39 -4.26 -33.64
N SER A 296 -18.03 -4.76 -32.60
CA SER A 296 -19.49 -4.82 -32.50
C SER A 296 -19.94 -4.35 -31.12
N VAL A 297 -21.18 -3.87 -31.05
CA VAL A 297 -21.86 -3.55 -29.80
C VAL A 297 -23.03 -4.49 -29.60
N SER A 298 -23.14 -5.11 -28.45
CA SER A 298 -24.25 -6.01 -28.09
C SER A 298 -24.75 -5.74 -26.68
N SER A 299 -26.04 -6.01 -26.47
CA SER A 299 -26.72 -5.85 -25.18
C SER A 299 -27.58 -7.07 -24.93
N ASP A 300 -27.59 -7.55 -23.68
CA ASP A 300 -28.52 -8.57 -23.19
C ASP A 300 -29.87 -7.94 -22.80
N PHE A 301 -29.92 -6.62 -22.66
CA PHE A 301 -31.15 -5.87 -22.36
C PHE A 301 -31.85 -5.47 -23.65
N GLU A 302 -33.19 -5.33 -23.58
CA GLU A 302 -33.94 -4.61 -24.57
C GLU A 302 -33.62 -3.11 -24.47
N VAL A 303 -33.37 -2.48 -25.61
CA VAL A 303 -33.01 -1.07 -25.72
C VAL A 303 -34.08 -0.32 -26.49
N ASP A 304 -34.73 0.64 -25.82
CA ASP A 304 -35.63 1.56 -26.50
C ASP A 304 -34.80 2.67 -27.17
N GLY A 305 -34.55 2.48 -28.47
CA GLY A 305 -33.69 3.39 -29.23
C GLY A 305 -33.11 2.80 -30.50
N ARG A 306 -31.92 3.25 -30.83
CA ARG A 306 -31.24 2.90 -32.07
C ARG A 306 -30.17 1.83 -31.82
N VAL A 307 -30.36 0.63 -32.35
CA VAL A 307 -29.40 -0.46 -32.24
C VAL A 307 -28.81 -0.75 -33.64
N ARG A 308 -27.47 -0.64 -33.74
CA ARG A 308 -26.68 -0.96 -34.94
C ARG A 308 -25.54 -1.91 -34.55
N ARG A 309 -24.93 -2.55 -35.54
CA ARG A 309 -23.80 -3.46 -35.30
C ARG A 309 -22.65 -2.81 -34.51
N THR A 310 -22.37 -1.55 -34.71
CA THR A 310 -21.25 -0.81 -34.13
C THR A 310 -21.67 0.27 -33.11
N SER A 311 -22.97 0.44 -32.88
CA SER A 311 -23.46 1.45 -31.92
C SER A 311 -24.81 1.08 -31.35
N ILE A 312 -25.01 1.45 -30.08
CA ILE A 312 -26.30 1.42 -29.40
C ILE A 312 -26.50 2.79 -28.76
N GLU A 313 -27.66 3.42 -29.01
CA GLU A 313 -28.08 4.69 -28.45
C GLU A 313 -29.56 4.59 -28.05
N GLY A 314 -29.84 4.59 -26.75
CA GLY A 314 -31.23 4.44 -26.27
C GLY A 314 -31.30 4.15 -24.78
N ALA A 315 -32.53 3.93 -24.32
CA ALA A 315 -32.83 3.68 -22.90
C ALA A 315 -32.88 2.18 -22.60
N ILE A 316 -32.34 1.80 -21.47
CA ILE A 316 -32.52 0.51 -20.81
C ILE A 316 -33.39 0.74 -19.58
N ASN A 317 -34.42 -0.10 -19.39
CA ASN A 317 -35.37 -0.04 -18.26
C ASN A 317 -35.99 1.35 -18.04
N GLY A 318 -36.31 2.07 -19.15
CA GLY A 318 -36.95 3.40 -19.08
C GLY A 318 -35.96 4.57 -19.00
N GLY A 319 -34.68 4.34 -19.01
CA GLY A 319 -33.63 5.36 -19.01
C GLY A 319 -33.30 5.92 -17.64
N GLY A 320 -32.21 6.69 -17.58
CA GLY A 320 -31.65 7.25 -16.34
C GLY A 320 -30.35 8.00 -16.63
N PRO A 321 -29.35 7.95 -15.72
CA PRO A 321 -28.03 8.51 -15.95
C PRO A 321 -27.37 7.97 -17.23
N GLN A 322 -26.45 8.73 -17.81
CA GLN A 322 -25.76 8.32 -19.04
C GLN A 322 -24.75 7.20 -18.75
N LEU A 323 -24.78 6.17 -19.60
CA LEU A 323 -23.76 5.12 -19.66
C LEU A 323 -23.00 5.23 -20.97
N ASN A 324 -21.85 5.88 -20.92
CA ASN A 324 -21.00 6.15 -22.08
C ASN A 324 -19.96 5.05 -22.26
N LEU A 325 -20.06 4.27 -23.34
CA LEU A 325 -19.15 3.17 -23.62
C LEU A 325 -18.43 3.40 -24.95
N ARG A 326 -17.09 3.41 -24.95
CA ARG A 326 -16.30 3.70 -26.14
C ARG A 326 -15.15 2.71 -26.31
N THR A 327 -14.98 2.21 -27.54
CA THR A 327 -13.74 1.54 -27.92
C THR A 327 -13.38 1.86 -29.37
N SER A 328 -12.08 1.95 -29.69
CA SER A 328 -11.63 2.14 -31.06
C SER A 328 -11.28 0.82 -31.75
N GLY A 329 -10.83 -0.21 -31.02
CA GLY A 329 -10.32 -1.45 -31.63
C GLY A 329 -11.09 -2.72 -31.30
N GLY A 330 -11.86 -2.73 -30.21
CA GLY A 330 -12.54 -3.92 -29.71
C GLY A 330 -14.06 -3.88 -29.84
N SER A 331 -14.73 -4.74 -29.09
CA SER A 331 -16.19 -4.81 -29.02
C SER A 331 -16.72 -4.31 -27.67
N ILE A 332 -17.96 -3.89 -27.65
CA ILE A 332 -18.68 -3.50 -26.43
C ILE A 332 -19.76 -4.54 -26.13
N ARG A 333 -19.82 -4.99 -24.88
CA ARG A 333 -20.85 -5.91 -24.40
C ARG A 333 -21.51 -5.36 -23.14
N ILE A 334 -22.81 -5.22 -23.20
CA ILE A 334 -23.66 -4.86 -22.05
C ILE A 334 -24.35 -6.15 -21.61
N ARG A 335 -24.01 -6.64 -20.42
CA ARG A 335 -24.50 -7.91 -19.89
C ARG A 335 -25.50 -7.69 -18.77
N GLN A 336 -26.41 -8.59 -18.64
CA GLN A 336 -27.28 -8.69 -17.48
C GLN A 336 -26.65 -9.66 -16.48
N ARG A 337 -26.67 -9.25 -15.21
CA ARG A 337 -26.22 -10.08 -14.09
C ARG A 337 -27.29 -11.09 -13.71
#